data_c104f364fc40d1152c9883d2538696f3
#
_entry.id   c104f364fc40d1152c9883d2538696f3
#
_cell.length_a   1.000
_cell.length_b   1.000
_cell.length_c   1.000
_cell.angle_alpha   90.00
_cell.angle_beta   90.00
_cell.angle_gamma   90.00
#
_symmetry.space_group_name_H-M   'P 1'
#
loop_
_entity.id
_entity.type
_entity.pdbx_description
1 polymer ?
#
loop_
_entity_poly.entity_id
_entity_poly.type
_entity_poly.pdbx_seq_one_letter_code
_entity_poly.pdbx_strand_id
1 'polypeptide(L)'
;MRKLATALDANPMSLYHHVPNKEAVLRGVARTIGAQFRTVTLQEAPWQERIRLLATDFRSLAHRHPELMAYSFSHQPDFIQPDDPFWSELTAIVAAAGVPQPKVSEAAAVMVAVVIGVLSAELNGSLEQWSNLKPPVSVSDGAAAVEAGTGAVIQGAGPDPDHMFRLVIDTLVTGLEARLADGHHGEPNGR
;
A
#
# COMPACT_ATOMS: atom_id res chain seq x y z
N MET A 1 -4.82 16.70 22.33
CA MET A 1 -4.08 16.71 23.61
C MET A 1 -4.99 16.68 24.83
N ARG A 2 -5.95 17.62 25.04
CA ARG A 2 -6.83 17.61 26.23
C ARG A 2 -7.63 16.30 26.37
N LYS A 3 -8.29 15.83 25.30
CA LYS A 3 -9.04 14.56 25.32
C LYS A 3 -8.12 13.36 25.62
N LEU A 4 -6.88 13.38 25.10
CA LEU A 4 -5.90 12.35 25.38
C LEU A 4 -5.48 12.35 26.86
N ALA A 5 -5.22 13.52 27.42
CA ALA A 5 -4.91 13.68 28.84
C ALA A 5 -6.03 13.12 29.72
N THR A 6 -7.29 13.48 29.41
CA THR A 6 -8.47 12.95 30.12
C THR A 6 -8.56 11.42 30.03
N ALA A 7 -8.32 10.86 28.83
CA ALA A 7 -8.37 9.39 28.62
C ALA A 7 -7.25 8.64 29.38
N LEU A 8 -6.12 9.30 29.63
CA LEU A 8 -4.99 8.76 30.37
C LEU A 8 -4.99 9.12 31.86
N ASP A 9 -6.05 9.79 32.33
CA ASP A 9 -6.13 10.33 33.70
C ASP A 9 -4.88 11.15 34.07
N ALA A 10 -4.39 11.95 33.15
CA ALA A 10 -3.16 12.73 33.28
C ALA A 10 -3.39 14.22 33.10
N ASN A 11 -2.51 15.05 33.68
CA ASN A 11 -2.52 16.47 33.44
C ASN A 11 -2.03 16.77 32.00
N PRO A 12 -2.73 17.62 31.20
CA PRO A 12 -2.28 18.02 29.88
C PRO A 12 -0.83 18.54 29.83
N MET A 13 -0.40 19.28 30.85
CA MET A 13 0.99 19.78 30.93
C MET A 13 2.00 18.63 31.06
N SER A 14 1.65 17.58 31.79
CA SER A 14 2.49 16.39 31.92
C SER A 14 2.72 15.71 30.56
N LEU A 15 1.69 15.66 29.71
CA LEU A 15 1.85 15.11 28.36
C LEU A 15 2.85 15.92 27.53
N TYR A 16 2.83 17.25 27.63
CA TYR A 16 3.77 18.11 26.89
C TYR A 16 5.22 17.99 27.37
N HIS A 17 5.47 17.47 28.58
CA HIS A 17 6.81 17.12 29.02
C HIS A 17 7.38 15.89 28.30
N HIS A 18 6.50 14.99 27.85
CA HIS A 18 6.92 13.75 27.16
C HIS A 18 6.86 13.89 25.64
N VAL A 19 5.92 14.68 25.10
CA VAL A 19 5.71 14.84 23.67
C VAL A 19 5.43 16.30 23.33
N PRO A 20 6.23 16.91 22.41
CA PRO A 20 6.19 18.34 22.17
C PRO A 20 4.89 18.81 21.49
N ASN A 21 4.23 17.96 20.72
CA ASN A 21 3.03 18.31 19.95
C ASN A 21 2.20 17.09 19.59
N LYS A 22 1.03 17.32 18.96
CA LYS A 22 0.12 16.27 18.50
C LYS A 22 0.78 15.35 17.45
N GLU A 23 1.56 15.93 16.57
CA GLU A 23 2.27 15.22 15.48
C GLU A 23 3.27 14.22 16.06
N ALA A 24 3.98 14.59 17.12
CA ALA A 24 4.90 13.68 17.81
C ALA A 24 4.14 12.50 18.47
N VAL A 25 2.96 12.73 19.03
CA VAL A 25 2.09 11.65 19.54
C VAL A 25 1.68 10.71 18.41
N LEU A 26 1.15 11.25 17.32
CA LEU A 26 0.68 10.44 16.18
C LEU A 26 1.79 9.63 15.56
N ARG A 27 2.99 10.22 15.45
CA ARG A 27 4.20 9.52 14.98
C ARG A 27 4.59 8.37 15.92
N GLY A 28 4.57 8.62 17.23
CA GLY A 28 4.82 7.59 18.23
C GLY A 28 3.82 6.45 18.16
N VAL A 29 2.53 6.75 17.98
CA VAL A 29 1.48 5.75 17.79
C VAL A 29 1.70 4.97 16.50
N ALA A 30 1.96 5.63 15.38
CA ALA A 30 2.23 4.99 14.10
C ALA A 30 3.44 4.05 14.20
N ARG A 31 4.51 4.47 14.86
CA ARG A 31 5.71 3.65 15.10
C ARG A 31 5.41 2.43 15.98
N THR A 32 4.61 2.60 17.05
CA THR A 32 4.20 1.48 17.92
C THR A 32 3.34 0.47 17.17
N ILE A 33 2.47 0.95 16.30
CA ILE A 33 1.63 0.11 15.43
C ILE A 33 2.50 -0.56 14.37
N GLY A 34 3.43 0.18 13.75
CA GLY A 34 4.38 -0.35 12.78
C GLY A 34 5.27 -1.45 13.36
N ALA A 35 5.64 -1.35 14.64
CA ALA A 35 6.39 -2.41 15.33
C ALA A 35 5.58 -3.72 15.53
N GLN A 36 4.27 -3.70 15.29
CA GLN A 36 3.43 -4.89 15.28
C GLN A 36 3.45 -5.64 13.93
N PHE A 37 4.12 -5.08 12.90
CA PHE A 37 4.43 -5.85 11.72
C PHE A 37 5.14 -7.12 12.16
N ARG A 38 4.45 -8.24 12.01
CA ARG A 38 5.11 -9.51 12.16
C ARG A 38 6.09 -9.60 11.00
N THR A 39 7.36 -9.57 11.30
CA THR A 39 8.39 -10.08 10.42
C THR A 39 8.05 -11.57 10.28
N VAL A 40 7.18 -11.86 9.31
CA VAL A 40 6.80 -13.24 9.03
C VAL A 40 8.06 -13.87 8.50
N THR A 41 8.66 -14.69 9.32
CA THR A 41 9.87 -15.47 9.07
C THR A 41 9.61 -16.51 7.97
N LEU A 42 9.19 -16.05 6.79
CA LEU A 42 9.19 -16.85 5.57
C LEU A 42 10.49 -16.57 4.79
N GLN A 43 11.62 -16.63 5.49
CA GLN A 43 12.94 -16.45 4.84
C GLN A 43 13.18 -17.46 3.71
N GLU A 44 12.50 -18.60 3.74
CA GLU A 44 12.57 -19.65 2.74
C GLU A 44 11.56 -19.49 1.58
N ALA A 45 10.57 -18.59 1.74
CA ALA A 45 9.58 -18.36 0.68
C ALA A 45 10.19 -17.51 -0.46
N PRO A 46 9.73 -17.71 -1.70
CA PRO A 46 10.08 -16.86 -2.82
C PRO A 46 9.80 -15.38 -2.52
N TRP A 47 10.64 -14.47 -3.02
CA TRP A 47 10.52 -13.05 -2.76
C TRP A 47 9.15 -12.48 -3.18
N GLN A 48 8.53 -13.04 -4.22
CA GLN A 48 7.19 -12.68 -4.69
C GLN A 48 6.12 -12.90 -3.60
N GLU A 49 6.18 -14.05 -2.94
CA GLU A 49 5.25 -14.39 -1.87
C GLU A 49 5.49 -13.51 -0.64
N ARG A 50 6.75 -13.24 -0.31
CA ARG A 50 7.11 -12.35 0.79
C ARG A 50 6.57 -10.93 0.57
N ILE A 51 6.64 -10.39 -0.66
CA ILE A 51 6.05 -9.08 -0.99
C ILE A 51 4.53 -9.11 -0.82
N ARG A 52 3.85 -10.16 -1.31
CA ARG A 52 2.39 -10.29 -1.16
C ARG A 52 1.96 -10.31 0.30
N LEU A 53 2.68 -11.06 1.13
CA LEU A 53 2.42 -11.15 2.56
C LEU A 53 2.65 -9.82 3.27
N LEU A 54 3.78 -9.17 3.01
CA LEU A 54 4.11 -7.87 3.59
C LEU A 54 3.06 -6.81 3.23
N ALA A 55 2.62 -6.77 1.97
CA ALA A 55 1.58 -5.85 1.51
C ALA A 55 0.22 -6.17 2.15
N THR A 56 -0.13 -7.45 2.31
CA THR A 56 -1.37 -7.88 2.97
C THR A 56 -1.39 -7.51 4.44
N ASP A 57 -0.28 -7.68 5.14
CA ASP A 57 -0.14 -7.26 6.53
C ASP A 57 -0.26 -5.74 6.68
N PHE A 58 0.36 -4.99 5.76
CA PHE A 58 0.25 -3.53 5.74
C PHE A 58 -1.19 -3.07 5.50
N ARG A 59 -1.91 -3.68 4.55
CA ARG A 59 -3.33 -3.42 4.32
C ARG A 59 -4.18 -3.75 5.55
N SER A 60 -3.93 -4.90 6.18
CA SER A 60 -4.63 -5.31 7.39
C SER A 60 -4.43 -4.29 8.53
N LEU A 61 -3.23 -3.72 8.63
CA LEU A 61 -2.93 -2.65 9.57
C LEU A 61 -3.72 -1.38 9.24
N ALA A 62 -3.76 -0.99 7.96
CA ALA A 62 -4.48 0.17 7.50
C ALA A 62 -5.99 0.07 7.81
N HIS A 63 -6.59 -1.10 7.62
CA HIS A 63 -7.98 -1.34 7.95
C HIS A 63 -8.28 -1.36 9.46
N ARG A 64 -7.33 -1.79 10.28
CA ARG A 64 -7.48 -1.72 11.74
C ARG A 64 -7.39 -0.31 12.29
N HIS A 65 -6.68 0.59 11.61
CA HIS A 65 -6.41 1.96 12.06
C HIS A 65 -6.64 2.99 10.94
N PRO A 66 -7.84 3.03 10.30
CA PRO A 66 -8.05 3.77 9.06
C PRO A 66 -7.81 5.27 9.21
N GLU A 67 -8.29 5.88 10.31
CA GLU A 67 -8.11 7.33 10.53
C GLU A 67 -6.64 7.72 10.74
N LEU A 68 -5.89 6.89 11.48
CA LEU A 68 -4.47 7.13 11.69
C LEU A 68 -3.69 6.99 10.38
N MET A 69 -3.98 5.96 9.60
CA MET A 69 -3.29 5.71 8.33
C MET A 69 -3.62 6.79 7.30
N ALA A 70 -4.89 7.17 7.15
CA ALA A 70 -5.30 8.27 6.28
C ALA A 70 -4.62 9.59 6.66
N TYR A 71 -4.55 9.89 7.96
CA TYR A 71 -3.83 11.07 8.45
C TYR A 71 -2.33 10.98 8.14
N SER A 72 -1.70 9.84 8.43
CA SER A 72 -0.26 9.65 8.22
C SER A 72 0.12 9.73 6.74
N PHE A 73 -0.66 9.13 5.84
CA PHE A 73 -0.42 9.20 4.40
C PHE A 73 -0.54 10.63 3.84
N SER A 74 -1.41 11.46 4.42
CA SER A 74 -1.67 12.81 3.91
C SER A 74 -0.80 13.90 4.55
N HIS A 75 -0.30 13.70 5.76
CA HIS A 75 0.28 14.78 6.57
C HIS A 75 1.69 14.50 7.08
N GLN A 76 2.19 13.28 6.92
CA GLN A 76 3.50 12.89 7.43
C GLN A 76 4.38 12.32 6.31
N PRO A 77 5.15 13.17 5.59
CA PRO A 77 6.09 12.69 4.59
C PRO A 77 7.14 11.73 5.19
N ASP A 78 7.40 11.87 6.49
CA ASP A 78 8.33 11.03 7.25
C ASP A 78 7.64 9.83 7.91
N PHE A 79 6.49 9.39 7.39
CA PHE A 79 5.74 8.27 7.96
C PHE A 79 6.54 6.96 7.96
N ILE A 80 7.33 6.72 6.93
CA ILE A 80 8.24 5.59 6.84
C ILE A 80 9.66 6.10 7.08
N GLN A 81 10.32 5.52 8.08
CA GLN A 81 11.70 5.85 8.44
C GLN A 81 12.65 4.73 8.02
N PRO A 82 13.94 5.05 7.78
CA PRO A 82 14.93 4.03 7.40
C PRO A 82 15.11 2.90 8.42
N ASP A 83 14.83 3.18 9.70
CA ASP A 83 14.92 2.22 10.81
C ASP A 83 13.59 1.48 11.10
N ASP A 84 12.54 1.71 10.29
CA ASP A 84 11.29 0.99 10.44
C ASP A 84 11.44 -0.48 10.05
N PRO A 85 10.90 -1.42 10.84
CA PRO A 85 10.92 -2.84 10.50
C PRO A 85 10.31 -3.15 9.13
N PHE A 86 9.22 -2.44 8.76
CA PHE A 86 8.59 -2.56 7.46
C PHE A 86 9.55 -2.19 6.32
N TRP A 87 10.25 -1.04 6.42
CA TRP A 87 11.20 -0.59 5.40
C TRP A 87 12.38 -1.54 5.27
N SER A 88 12.93 -1.98 6.41
CA SER A 88 14.03 -2.94 6.44
C SER A 88 13.66 -4.27 5.80
N GLU A 89 12.46 -4.79 6.08
CA GLU A 89 11.98 -6.03 5.48
C GLU A 89 11.75 -5.89 3.98
N LEU A 90 11.07 -4.82 3.54
CA LEU A 90 10.82 -4.58 2.12
C LEU A 90 12.13 -4.47 1.33
N THR A 91 13.09 -3.69 1.81
CA THR A 91 14.39 -3.53 1.13
C THR A 91 15.18 -4.84 1.09
N ALA A 92 15.11 -5.65 2.15
CA ALA A 92 15.72 -6.98 2.17
C ALA A 92 15.07 -7.92 1.12
N ILE A 93 13.75 -7.89 0.98
CA ILE A 93 13.03 -8.69 -0.03
C ILE A 93 13.41 -8.23 -1.45
N VAL A 94 13.44 -6.93 -1.70
CA VAL A 94 13.79 -6.35 -3.00
C VAL A 94 15.24 -6.67 -3.37
N ALA A 95 16.16 -6.64 -2.41
CA ALA A 95 17.54 -7.05 -2.62
C ALA A 95 17.65 -8.56 -2.93
N ALA A 96 16.89 -9.39 -2.20
CA ALA A 96 16.83 -10.83 -2.43
C ALA A 96 16.23 -11.21 -3.80
N ALA A 97 15.37 -10.34 -4.35
CA ALA A 97 14.85 -10.48 -5.71
C ALA A 97 15.92 -10.30 -6.80
N GLY A 98 17.09 -9.75 -6.46
CA GLY A 98 18.19 -9.50 -7.40
C GLY A 98 18.30 -8.06 -7.89
N VAL A 99 17.58 -7.12 -7.28
CA VAL A 99 17.73 -5.69 -7.60
C VAL A 99 19.13 -5.22 -7.17
N PRO A 100 19.93 -4.56 -8.05
CA PRO A 100 21.24 -4.04 -7.70
C PRO A 100 21.17 -3.07 -6.50
N GLN A 101 22.11 -3.18 -5.56
CA GLN A 101 22.14 -2.41 -4.31
C GLN A 101 21.85 -0.90 -4.46
N PRO A 102 22.43 -0.18 -5.44
CA PRO A 102 22.12 1.24 -5.59
C PRO A 102 20.66 1.57 -5.92
N LYS A 103 19.91 0.59 -6.42
CA LYS A 103 18.50 0.74 -6.86
C LYS A 103 17.47 0.14 -5.89
N VAL A 104 17.92 -0.55 -4.85
CA VAL A 104 17.00 -1.22 -3.90
C VAL A 104 16.05 -0.24 -3.24
N SER A 105 16.58 0.87 -2.69
CA SER A 105 15.75 1.88 -2.02
C SER A 105 14.79 2.59 -2.98
N GLU A 106 15.21 2.84 -4.21
CA GLU A 106 14.36 3.41 -5.25
C GLU A 106 13.19 2.48 -5.60
N ALA A 107 13.48 1.21 -5.86
CA ALA A 107 12.46 0.21 -6.15
C ALA A 107 11.48 0.03 -4.98
N ALA A 108 11.98 -0.07 -3.76
CA ALA A 108 11.18 -0.15 -2.55
C ALA A 108 10.29 1.08 -2.38
N ALA A 109 10.81 2.29 -2.61
CA ALA A 109 10.04 3.54 -2.51
C ALA A 109 8.89 3.58 -3.53
N VAL A 110 9.12 3.15 -4.77
CA VAL A 110 8.06 3.05 -5.78
C VAL A 110 6.98 2.08 -5.35
N MET A 111 7.34 0.90 -4.84
CA MET A 111 6.37 -0.08 -4.36
C MET A 111 5.51 0.48 -3.21
N VAL A 112 6.15 1.11 -2.23
CA VAL A 112 5.46 1.76 -1.10
C VAL A 112 4.51 2.85 -1.60
N ALA A 113 4.96 3.71 -2.51
CA ALA A 113 4.13 4.79 -3.05
C ALA A 113 2.85 4.26 -3.73
N VAL A 114 2.96 3.17 -4.51
CA VAL A 114 1.81 2.53 -5.14
C VAL A 114 0.88 1.91 -4.11
N VAL A 115 1.41 1.19 -3.11
CA VAL A 115 0.62 0.58 -2.04
C VAL A 115 -0.10 1.63 -1.21
N ILE A 116 0.58 2.70 -0.81
CA ILE A 116 -0.04 3.82 -0.10
C ILE A 116 -1.14 4.48 -0.96
N GLY A 117 -0.88 4.67 -2.25
CA GLY A 117 -1.86 5.24 -3.17
C GLY A 117 -3.15 4.42 -3.26
N VAL A 118 -3.04 3.10 -3.45
CA VAL A 118 -4.22 2.23 -3.51
C VAL A 118 -4.94 2.15 -2.17
N LEU A 119 -4.22 2.06 -1.06
CA LEU A 119 -4.82 2.05 0.28
C LEU A 119 -5.51 3.38 0.61
N SER A 120 -4.93 4.51 0.22
CA SER A 120 -5.57 5.82 0.37
C SER A 120 -6.88 5.90 -0.41
N ALA A 121 -6.90 5.41 -1.64
CA ALA A 121 -8.10 5.37 -2.47
C ALA A 121 -9.15 4.40 -1.92
N GLU A 122 -8.73 3.27 -1.36
CA GLU A 122 -9.60 2.30 -0.69
C GLU A 122 -10.24 2.90 0.57
N LEU A 123 -9.43 3.48 1.47
CA LEU A 123 -9.89 4.02 2.74
C LEU A 123 -10.83 5.25 2.59
N ASN A 124 -10.70 6.01 1.50
CA ASN A 124 -11.56 7.16 1.21
C ASN A 124 -12.74 6.86 0.26
N GLY A 125 -12.88 5.60 -0.19
CA GLY A 125 -13.95 5.16 -1.09
C GLY A 125 -13.75 5.53 -2.57
N SER A 126 -12.67 6.21 -2.94
CA SER A 126 -12.41 6.59 -4.34
C SER A 126 -12.19 5.39 -5.24
N LEU A 127 -11.59 4.34 -4.72
CA LEU A 127 -11.30 3.12 -5.47
C LEU A 127 -12.59 2.46 -5.95
N GLU A 128 -13.61 2.35 -5.09
CA GLU A 128 -14.94 1.84 -5.46
C GLU A 128 -15.63 2.76 -6.47
N GLN A 129 -15.55 4.06 -6.26
CA GLN A 129 -16.13 5.03 -7.18
C GLN A 129 -15.53 4.91 -8.58
N TRP A 130 -14.20 4.83 -8.71
CA TRP A 130 -13.52 4.73 -10.00
C TRP A 130 -13.81 3.43 -10.73
N SER A 131 -13.90 2.33 -10.02
CA SER A 131 -14.20 1.01 -10.62
C SER A 131 -15.61 0.89 -11.15
N ASN A 132 -16.54 1.75 -10.69
CA ASN A 132 -17.90 1.86 -11.19
C ASN A 132 -18.04 2.81 -12.40
N LEU A 133 -16.96 3.49 -12.83
CA LEU A 133 -16.98 4.34 -14.01
C LEU A 133 -17.12 3.48 -15.27
N LYS A 134 -18.18 3.73 -16.03
CA LYS A 134 -18.36 3.09 -17.34
C LYS A 134 -17.38 3.67 -18.35
N PRO A 135 -16.76 2.84 -19.20
CA PRO A 135 -15.97 3.37 -20.31
C PRO A 135 -16.85 4.25 -21.22
N PRO A 136 -16.31 5.31 -21.81
CA PRO A 136 -17.05 6.11 -22.77
C PRO A 136 -17.50 5.21 -23.94
N VAL A 137 -18.80 5.26 -24.26
CA VAL A 137 -19.35 4.48 -25.36
C VAL A 137 -18.67 4.97 -26.65
N SER A 138 -17.87 4.11 -27.28
CA SER A 138 -17.33 4.43 -28.63
C SER A 138 -18.47 4.49 -29.61
N VAL A 139 -18.60 5.62 -30.32
CA VAL A 139 -19.68 5.92 -31.31
C VAL A 139 -19.62 5.00 -32.53
N SER A 140 -18.74 3.99 -32.55
CA SER A 140 -18.54 3.09 -33.68
C SER A 140 -19.42 1.83 -33.72
N ASP A 141 -20.24 1.55 -32.68
CA ASP A 141 -21.14 0.38 -32.67
C ASP A 141 -22.63 0.75 -32.80
N GLY A 142 -22.92 1.69 -33.67
CA GLY A 142 -24.28 2.17 -33.95
C GLY A 142 -25.12 1.31 -34.90
N ALA A 143 -25.05 -0.03 -34.86
CA ALA A 143 -25.86 -0.87 -35.74
C ALA A 143 -26.40 -2.20 -35.14
N ALA A 144 -26.26 -2.47 -33.85
CA ALA A 144 -26.74 -3.77 -33.30
C ALA A 144 -27.34 -3.71 -31.89
N ALA A 145 -27.98 -2.61 -31.50
CA ALA A 145 -28.59 -2.51 -30.18
C ALA A 145 -30.08 -2.09 -30.25
N VAL A 146 -30.84 -2.73 -31.11
CA VAL A 146 -32.32 -2.73 -31.01
C VAL A 146 -32.74 -4.18 -31.03
N GLU A 147 -32.83 -4.79 -29.89
CA GLU A 147 -33.64 -5.92 -29.44
C GLU A 147 -32.99 -6.67 -28.27
N ALA A 148 -33.21 -6.17 -27.07
CA ALA A 148 -33.29 -6.99 -25.88
C ALA A 148 -33.94 -6.16 -24.75
N GLY A 149 -35.26 -6.00 -24.88
CA GLY A 149 -36.08 -5.66 -23.74
C GLY A 149 -36.08 -6.84 -22.76
N THR A 150 -35.92 -6.51 -21.56
CA THR A 150 -36.22 -7.14 -20.30
C THR A 150 -35.00 -7.11 -19.40
N GLY A 151 -34.86 -5.97 -18.70
CA GLY A 151 -33.78 -5.76 -17.75
C GLY A 151 -33.94 -6.63 -16.52
N ALA A 152 -33.21 -7.69 -16.45
CA ALA A 152 -32.68 -8.13 -15.17
C ALA A 152 -31.47 -7.22 -14.89
N VAL A 153 -31.63 -6.21 -14.03
CA VAL A 153 -30.52 -5.57 -13.37
C VAL A 153 -29.84 -6.65 -12.54
N ILE A 154 -28.85 -7.31 -13.13
CA ILE A 154 -27.87 -8.06 -12.36
C ILE A 154 -27.21 -6.97 -11.52
N GLN A 155 -27.63 -6.86 -10.26
CA GLN A 155 -26.85 -6.23 -9.21
C GLN A 155 -25.57 -7.07 -9.12
N GLY A 156 -24.64 -6.81 -10.02
CA GLY A 156 -23.29 -7.31 -9.87
C GLY A 156 -22.77 -6.77 -8.56
N ALA A 157 -22.30 -7.68 -7.69
CA ALA A 157 -21.52 -7.26 -6.53
C ALA A 157 -20.52 -6.21 -7.01
N GLY A 158 -20.47 -5.07 -6.33
CA GLY A 158 -19.51 -4.00 -6.64
C GLY A 158 -18.09 -4.58 -6.72
N PRO A 159 -17.15 -3.85 -7.27
CA PRO A 159 -15.78 -4.33 -7.39
C PRO A 159 -15.27 -4.77 -6.04
N ASP A 160 -14.74 -5.99 -5.98
CA ASP A 160 -14.17 -6.58 -4.76
C ASP A 160 -12.84 -5.85 -4.43
N PRO A 161 -12.78 -5.07 -3.33
CA PRO A 161 -11.56 -4.36 -2.93
C PRO A 161 -10.37 -5.31 -2.71
N ASP A 162 -10.64 -6.55 -2.26
CA ASP A 162 -9.61 -7.54 -2.05
C ASP A 162 -9.01 -8.00 -3.38
N HIS A 163 -9.84 -8.16 -4.39
CA HIS A 163 -9.38 -8.48 -5.74
C HIS A 163 -8.55 -7.32 -6.33
N MET A 164 -9.01 -6.09 -6.18
CA MET A 164 -8.33 -4.91 -6.71
C MET A 164 -6.97 -4.70 -6.05
N PHE A 165 -6.88 -4.86 -4.74
CA PHE A 165 -5.61 -4.79 -4.03
C PHE A 165 -4.64 -5.88 -4.50
N ARG A 166 -5.09 -7.14 -4.60
CA ARG A 166 -4.27 -8.24 -5.13
C ARG A 166 -3.76 -7.96 -6.54
N LEU A 167 -4.63 -7.44 -7.42
CA LEU A 167 -4.25 -7.08 -8.78
C LEU A 167 -3.10 -6.05 -8.81
N VAL A 168 -3.14 -5.05 -7.94
CA VAL A 168 -2.06 -4.05 -7.83
C VAL A 168 -0.75 -4.72 -7.39
N ILE A 169 -0.80 -5.56 -6.35
CA ILE A 169 0.40 -6.24 -5.86
C ILE A 169 0.97 -7.21 -6.90
N ASP A 170 0.14 -7.97 -7.58
CA ASP A 170 0.58 -8.89 -8.64
C ASP A 170 1.18 -8.11 -9.82
N THR A 171 0.62 -6.96 -10.16
CA THR A 171 1.19 -6.08 -11.20
C THR A 171 2.58 -5.56 -10.80
N LEU A 172 2.77 -5.17 -9.54
CA LEU A 172 4.09 -4.74 -9.04
C LEU A 172 5.11 -5.88 -9.07
N VAL A 173 4.72 -7.06 -8.62
CA VAL A 173 5.57 -8.26 -8.62
C VAL A 173 5.98 -8.62 -10.05
N THR A 174 5.02 -8.74 -10.96
CA THR A 174 5.28 -9.08 -12.37
C THR A 174 6.11 -8.00 -13.06
N GLY A 175 5.85 -6.72 -12.77
CA GLY A 175 6.65 -5.62 -13.31
C GLY A 175 8.10 -5.64 -12.83
N LEU A 176 8.35 -6.03 -11.58
CA LEU A 176 9.71 -6.21 -11.07
C LEU A 176 10.39 -7.42 -11.71
N GLU A 177 9.70 -8.56 -11.85
CA GLU A 177 10.22 -9.75 -12.53
C GLU A 177 10.67 -9.45 -13.97
N ALA A 178 9.82 -8.76 -14.74
CA ALA A 178 10.13 -8.37 -16.11
C ALA A 178 11.40 -7.50 -16.18
N ARG A 179 11.52 -6.51 -15.30
CA ARG A 179 12.72 -5.65 -15.25
C ARG A 179 13.99 -6.38 -14.88
N LEU A 180 13.90 -7.37 -14.00
CA LEU A 180 15.05 -8.20 -13.63
C LEU A 180 15.46 -9.10 -14.80
N ALA A 181 14.51 -9.66 -15.54
CA ALA A 181 14.78 -10.46 -16.73
C ALA A 181 15.47 -9.63 -17.83
N ASP A 182 15.01 -8.41 -18.09
CA ASP A 182 15.59 -7.51 -19.08
C ASP A 182 17.01 -7.06 -18.69
N GLY A 183 17.24 -6.82 -17.39
CA GLY A 183 18.56 -6.42 -16.87
C GLY A 183 19.65 -7.49 -17.08
N HIS A 184 19.29 -8.75 -17.15
CA HIS A 184 20.22 -9.85 -17.40
C HIS A 184 20.64 -10.00 -18.88
N HIS A 185 19.86 -9.40 -19.80
CA HIS A 185 20.15 -9.45 -21.25
C HIS A 185 20.97 -8.25 -21.74
N GLY A 186 21.23 -7.27 -20.87
CA GLY A 186 21.85 -5.99 -21.23
C GLY A 186 23.34 -5.85 -20.97
N GLU A 187 24.06 -6.85 -20.46
CA GLU A 187 25.53 -6.83 -20.40
C GLU A 187 26.10 -7.36 -21.73
N PRO A 188 26.60 -6.48 -22.61
CA PRO A 188 27.42 -6.95 -23.73
C PRO A 188 28.72 -7.50 -23.14
N ASN A 189 29.03 -8.76 -23.43
CA ASN A 189 30.32 -9.37 -23.21
C ASN A 189 31.41 -8.44 -23.75
N GLY A 190 31.94 -7.57 -22.88
CA GLY A 190 33.09 -6.72 -23.15
C GLY A 190 34.35 -7.60 -23.11
N ARG A 191 34.90 -7.84 -24.29
CA ARG A 191 36.26 -8.31 -24.46
C ARG A 191 37.25 -7.22 -24.09
#